data_b04811bf05e6aa7d3346cfc773a47bba
#
_entry.id   b04811bf05e6aa7d3346cfc773a47bba
#
_cell.length_a   1.000
_cell.length_b   1.000
_cell.length_c   1.000
_cell.angle_alpha   90.00
_cell.angle_beta   90.00
_cell.angle_gamma   90.00
#
_symmetry.space_group_name_H-M   'P 1'
#
loop_
_entity.id
_entity.type
_entity.pdbx_description
1 polymer ?
#
loop_
_entity_poly.entity_id
_entity_poly.type
_entity_poly.pdbx_seq_one_letter_code
_entity_poly.pdbx_strand_id
1 'polypeptide(L)'
;MTFRIDCLQYANWSEKIFRQMREGGVDAVHVTIAYHENFRETVLNIEAWNRRFELFPDLIFQGRTGDDVRRAKETGRTAIFFGFQNPSPIEDDIGLVEIVHTLGARFMQLSYNNQSLLATGCYEAEDAGITRMG
;
A
#
# COMPACT_ATOMS: atom_id res chain seq x y z
N MET A 1 -7.85 -7.67 23.29
CA MET A 1 -8.42 -7.62 21.91
C MET A 1 -7.32 -8.00 20.96
N THR A 2 -7.49 -9.04 20.12
CA THR A 2 -6.48 -9.48 19.15
C THR A 2 -6.79 -8.89 17.78
N PHE A 3 -5.79 -8.29 17.12
CA PHE A 3 -5.89 -7.80 15.75
C PHE A 3 -5.21 -8.79 14.80
N ARG A 4 -5.78 -8.93 13.59
CA ARG A 4 -5.15 -9.65 12.49
C ARG A 4 -4.82 -8.63 11.39
N ILE A 5 -3.52 -8.48 11.13
CA ILE A 5 -2.98 -7.54 10.16
C ILE A 5 -2.15 -8.33 9.15
N ASP A 6 -2.48 -8.18 7.87
CA ASP A 6 -1.65 -8.70 6.79
C ASP A 6 -0.75 -7.57 6.28
N CYS A 7 0.56 -7.75 6.45
CA CYS A 7 1.55 -6.72 6.14
C CYS A 7 1.82 -6.55 4.65
N LEU A 8 1.31 -7.42 3.80
CA LEU A 8 1.33 -7.26 2.36
C LEU A 8 0.38 -8.25 1.70
N GLN A 9 -0.60 -7.74 0.97
CA GLN A 9 -1.48 -8.56 0.15
C GLN A 9 -1.54 -8.04 -1.28
N TYR A 10 -1.45 -8.97 -2.22
CA TYR A 10 -1.72 -8.75 -3.63
C TYR A 10 -2.76 -9.76 -4.10
N ALA A 11 -3.85 -9.29 -4.69
CA ALA A 11 -4.96 -10.13 -5.12
C ALA A 11 -5.71 -9.51 -6.31
N ASN A 12 -6.49 -10.33 -6.99
CA ASN A 12 -7.50 -9.86 -7.94
C ASN A 12 -8.70 -9.29 -7.16
N TRP A 13 -8.57 -8.03 -6.75
CA TRP A 13 -9.48 -7.34 -5.84
C TRP A 13 -10.92 -7.34 -6.34
N SER A 14 -11.79 -7.93 -5.54
CA SER A 14 -13.22 -8.07 -5.83
C SER A 14 -14.01 -8.16 -4.54
N GLU A 15 -15.34 -8.02 -4.60
CA GLU A 15 -16.22 -8.21 -3.46
C GLU A 15 -15.98 -9.56 -2.76
N LYS A 16 -15.75 -10.63 -3.53
CA LYS A 16 -15.45 -11.96 -3.00
C LYS A 16 -14.23 -11.94 -2.07
N ILE A 17 -13.14 -11.30 -2.50
CA ILE A 17 -11.92 -11.18 -1.68
C ILE A 17 -12.18 -10.38 -0.42
N PHE A 18 -12.92 -9.27 -0.50
CA PHE A 18 -13.27 -8.45 0.66
C PHE A 18 -14.12 -9.22 1.67
N ARG A 19 -15.09 -10.01 1.22
CA ARG A 19 -15.87 -10.89 2.09
C ARG A 19 -15.00 -11.97 2.74
N GLN A 20 -14.12 -12.62 1.98
CA GLN A 20 -13.19 -13.62 2.52
C GLN A 20 -12.24 -13.03 3.59
N MET A 21 -11.75 -11.80 3.40
CA MET A 21 -10.97 -11.12 4.43
C MET A 21 -11.80 -10.92 5.72
N ARG A 22 -13.07 -10.56 5.61
CA ARG A 22 -13.97 -10.42 6.77
C ARG A 22 -14.23 -11.77 7.44
N GLU A 23 -14.51 -12.82 6.70
CA GLU A 23 -14.68 -14.18 7.19
C GLU A 23 -13.42 -14.70 7.90
N GLY A 24 -12.23 -14.39 7.36
CA GLY A 24 -10.93 -14.68 7.95
C GLY A 24 -10.59 -13.79 9.16
N GLY A 25 -11.40 -12.77 9.45
CA GLY A 25 -11.19 -11.83 10.56
C GLY A 25 -9.98 -10.92 10.36
N VAL A 26 -9.64 -10.56 9.11
CA VAL A 26 -8.55 -9.62 8.79
C VAL A 26 -9.03 -8.20 9.07
N ASP A 27 -8.42 -7.54 10.04
CA ASP A 27 -8.81 -6.19 10.46
C ASP A 27 -8.12 -5.10 9.63
N ALA A 28 -6.89 -5.36 9.19
CA ALA A 28 -6.15 -4.42 8.35
C ALA A 28 -5.26 -5.18 7.35
N VAL A 29 -5.04 -4.56 6.20
CA VAL A 29 -4.15 -5.10 5.18
C VAL A 29 -3.37 -3.97 4.49
N HIS A 30 -2.08 -4.18 4.28
CA HIS A 30 -1.27 -3.38 3.37
C HIS A 30 -1.47 -3.92 1.96
N VAL A 31 -1.90 -3.06 1.04
CA VAL A 31 -2.07 -3.41 -0.38
C VAL A 31 -1.05 -2.69 -1.24
N THR A 32 -0.54 -3.38 -2.24
CA THR A 32 0.39 -2.79 -3.20
C THR A 32 -0.34 -1.91 -4.18
N ILE A 33 0.02 -0.61 -4.20
CA ILE A 33 -0.47 0.36 -5.16
C ILE A 33 0.50 0.52 -6.34
N ALA A 34 1.80 0.38 -6.06
CA ALA A 34 2.83 0.51 -7.08
C ALA A 34 3.96 -0.51 -6.90
N TYR A 35 4.45 -1.04 -8.03
CA TYR A 35 5.68 -1.81 -8.18
C TYR A 35 6.72 -1.03 -9.01
N HIS A 36 6.32 -0.64 -10.23
CA HIS A 36 7.16 0.04 -11.22
C HIS A 36 6.44 1.23 -11.86
N GLU A 37 5.19 1.44 -11.44
CA GLU A 37 4.36 2.54 -11.90
C GLU A 37 5.02 3.88 -11.59
N ASN A 38 4.96 4.80 -12.53
CA ASN A 38 5.31 6.20 -12.31
C ASN A 38 4.26 6.91 -11.46
N PHE A 39 4.46 8.18 -11.16
CA PHE A 39 3.53 8.96 -10.34
C PHE A 39 2.10 8.97 -10.91
N ARG A 40 1.95 9.23 -12.21
CA ARG A 40 0.64 9.29 -12.87
C ARG A 40 -0.11 7.95 -12.78
N GLU A 41 0.56 6.86 -13.09
CA GLU A 41 -0.01 5.51 -13.05
C GLU A 41 -0.41 5.13 -11.61
N THR A 42 0.42 5.51 -10.64
CA THR A 42 0.11 5.32 -9.22
C THR A 42 -1.14 6.07 -8.79
N VAL A 43 -1.32 7.31 -9.24
CA VAL A 43 -2.55 8.09 -8.97
C VAL A 43 -3.78 7.42 -9.56
N LEU A 44 -3.68 6.83 -10.76
CA LEU A 44 -4.78 6.06 -11.36
C LEU A 44 -5.11 4.80 -10.55
N ASN A 45 -4.10 4.11 -10.02
CA ASN A 45 -4.32 2.97 -9.12
C ASN A 45 -5.02 3.39 -7.82
N ILE A 46 -4.66 4.54 -7.26
CA ILE A 46 -5.34 5.11 -6.08
C ILE A 46 -6.80 5.47 -6.42
N GLU A 47 -7.04 6.06 -7.58
CA GLU A 47 -8.40 6.37 -8.05
C GLU A 47 -9.25 5.10 -8.15
N ALA A 48 -8.71 4.02 -8.71
CA ALA A 48 -9.40 2.74 -8.77
C ALA A 48 -9.74 2.18 -7.36
N TRP A 49 -8.89 2.42 -6.36
CA TRP A 49 -9.20 2.07 -4.97
C TRP A 49 -10.29 2.95 -4.37
N ASN A 50 -10.33 4.24 -4.68
CA ASN A 50 -11.41 5.12 -4.25
C ASN A 50 -12.77 4.61 -4.75
N ARG A 51 -12.84 4.12 -6.02
CA ARG A 51 -14.06 3.49 -6.54
C ARG A 51 -14.43 2.22 -5.76
N ARG A 52 -13.45 1.40 -5.34
CA ARG A 52 -13.73 0.21 -4.51
C ARG A 52 -14.30 0.59 -3.13
N PHE A 53 -13.79 1.64 -2.49
CA PHE A 53 -14.34 2.12 -1.23
C PHE A 53 -15.79 2.62 -1.35
N GLU A 54 -16.13 3.25 -2.47
CA GLU A 54 -17.49 3.68 -2.76
C GLU A 54 -18.43 2.50 -3.06
N LEU A 55 -17.94 1.47 -3.74
CA LEU A 55 -18.73 0.30 -4.10
C LEU A 55 -18.94 -0.66 -2.93
N PHE A 56 -17.99 -0.75 -2.01
CA PHE A 56 -18.00 -1.72 -0.92
C PHE A 56 -17.80 -1.07 0.47
N PRO A 57 -18.56 -0.02 0.81
CA PRO A 57 -18.36 0.75 2.04
C PRO A 57 -18.59 -0.06 3.33
N ASP A 58 -19.38 -1.14 3.24
CA ASP A 58 -19.67 -2.02 4.37
C ASP A 58 -18.59 -3.09 4.60
N LEU A 59 -17.66 -3.28 3.67
CA LEU A 59 -16.61 -4.30 3.73
C LEU A 59 -15.24 -3.70 4.00
N ILE A 60 -14.93 -2.57 3.36
CA ILE A 60 -13.59 -1.97 3.37
C ILE A 60 -13.65 -0.45 3.50
N PHE A 61 -12.55 0.13 3.93
CA PHE A 61 -12.31 1.59 3.88
C PHE A 61 -10.81 1.88 3.88
N GLN A 62 -10.42 3.09 3.48
CA GLN A 62 -9.03 3.49 3.50
C GLN A 62 -8.52 3.65 4.94
N GLY A 63 -7.48 2.90 5.31
CA GLY A 63 -6.74 3.05 6.55
C GLY A 63 -5.58 4.04 6.37
N ARG A 64 -5.36 4.89 7.38
CA ARG A 64 -4.27 5.88 7.40
C ARG A 64 -3.50 5.89 8.71
N THR A 65 -4.11 5.41 9.80
CA THR A 65 -3.54 5.45 11.15
C THR A 65 -3.81 4.16 11.92
N GLY A 66 -3.15 3.96 13.04
CA GLY A 66 -3.43 2.83 13.93
C GLY A 66 -4.86 2.84 14.50
N ASP A 67 -5.49 4.01 14.59
CA ASP A 67 -6.89 4.11 15.04
C ASP A 67 -7.86 3.54 13.98
N ASP A 68 -7.49 3.59 12.70
CA ASP A 68 -8.28 2.94 11.65
C ASP A 68 -8.27 1.42 11.79
N VAL A 69 -7.20 0.83 12.33
CA VAL A 69 -7.17 -0.62 12.64
C VAL A 69 -8.17 -0.95 13.76
N ARG A 70 -8.26 -0.11 14.80
CA ARG A 70 -9.24 -0.27 15.88
C ARG A 70 -10.67 -0.13 15.36
N ARG A 71 -10.90 0.92 14.57
CA ARG A 71 -12.18 1.19 13.92
C ARG A 71 -12.60 0.04 13.00
N ALA A 72 -11.68 -0.56 12.25
CA ALA A 72 -11.95 -1.72 11.41
C ALA A 72 -12.51 -2.88 12.24
N LYS A 73 -11.86 -3.18 13.37
CA LYS A 73 -12.30 -4.22 14.31
C LYS A 73 -13.70 -3.93 14.89
N GLU A 74 -13.94 -2.72 15.31
CA GLU A 74 -15.20 -2.28 15.91
C GLU A 74 -16.36 -2.31 14.91
N THR A 75 -16.10 -1.92 13.66
CA THR A 75 -17.12 -1.83 12.62
C THR A 75 -17.29 -3.11 11.78
N GLY A 76 -16.48 -4.15 12.04
CA GLY A 76 -16.52 -5.38 11.26
C GLY A 76 -16.07 -5.21 9.81
N ARG A 77 -15.26 -4.19 9.49
CA ARG A 77 -14.69 -3.92 8.16
C ARG A 77 -13.19 -4.22 8.12
N THR A 78 -12.58 -4.15 6.96
CA THR A 78 -11.13 -4.21 6.81
C THR A 78 -10.57 -2.85 6.40
N ALA A 79 -9.61 -2.35 7.16
CA ALA A 79 -8.87 -1.13 6.81
C ALA A 79 -7.79 -1.45 5.76
N ILE A 80 -7.83 -0.76 4.64
CA ILE A 80 -6.90 -0.91 3.51
C ILE A 80 -5.84 0.17 3.57
N PHE A 81 -4.60 -0.22 3.83
CA PHE A 81 -3.44 0.67 3.85
C PHE A 81 -2.70 0.62 2.53
N PHE A 82 -2.48 1.77 1.91
CA PHE A 82 -1.74 1.87 0.67
C PHE A 82 -0.23 1.80 0.89
N GLY A 83 0.45 1.04 0.04
CA GLY A 83 1.89 0.97 0.06
C GLY A 83 2.50 0.72 -1.31
N PHE A 84 3.80 0.98 -1.39
CA PHE A 84 4.60 0.81 -2.59
C PHE A 84 5.69 -0.23 -2.34
N GLN A 85 5.79 -1.23 -3.20
CA GLN A 85 6.89 -2.20 -3.15
C GLN A 85 8.17 -1.65 -3.81
N ASN A 86 8.06 -0.53 -4.51
CA ASN A 86 9.18 0.18 -5.12
C ASN A 86 8.94 1.68 -5.03
N PRO A 87 9.97 2.52 -4.90
CA PRO A 87 9.81 3.97 -4.78
C PRO A 87 9.54 4.68 -6.12
N SER A 88 9.32 3.93 -7.21
CA SER A 88 9.08 4.48 -8.55
C SER A 88 8.09 5.66 -8.62
N PRO A 89 7.03 5.73 -7.77
CA PRO A 89 6.11 6.87 -7.79
C PRO A 89 6.73 8.22 -7.39
N ILE A 90 7.85 8.23 -6.66
CA ILE A 90 8.52 9.49 -6.32
C ILE A 90 9.49 9.96 -7.40
N GLU A 91 9.71 9.13 -8.43
CA GLU A 91 10.58 9.44 -9.57
C GLU A 91 11.95 9.95 -9.12
N ASP A 92 12.39 11.10 -9.57
CA ASP A 92 13.63 11.77 -9.14
C ASP A 92 13.37 13.01 -8.24
N ASP A 93 12.14 13.17 -7.75
CA ASP A 93 11.72 14.29 -6.91
C ASP A 93 11.26 13.82 -5.53
N ILE A 94 12.10 14.06 -4.53
CA ILE A 94 11.80 13.71 -3.13
C ILE A 94 10.58 14.45 -2.57
N GLY A 95 10.20 15.59 -3.15
CA GLY A 95 8.98 16.33 -2.77
C GLY A 95 7.71 15.51 -3.01
N LEU A 96 7.75 14.54 -3.93
CA LEU A 96 6.62 13.65 -4.18
C LEU A 96 6.32 12.70 -3.00
N VAL A 97 7.24 12.49 -2.06
CA VAL A 97 6.98 11.72 -0.82
C VAL A 97 5.84 12.35 -0.02
N GLU A 98 5.85 13.68 0.14
CA GLU A 98 4.76 14.39 0.82
C GLU A 98 3.42 14.24 0.08
N ILE A 99 3.47 14.30 -1.24
CA ILE A 99 2.27 14.19 -2.08
C ILE A 99 1.68 12.78 -1.97
N VAL A 100 2.47 11.73 -2.16
CA VAL A 100 1.95 10.35 -2.06
C VAL A 100 1.49 10.01 -0.64
N HIS A 101 2.12 10.57 0.40
CA HIS A 101 1.64 10.46 1.78
C HIS A 101 0.26 11.11 1.95
N THR A 102 0.06 12.30 1.38
CA THR A 102 -1.24 13.00 1.40
C THR A 102 -2.31 12.19 0.67
N LEU A 103 -1.97 11.53 -0.45
CA LEU A 103 -2.86 10.63 -1.18
C LEU A 103 -3.17 9.33 -0.42
N GLY A 104 -2.46 9.05 0.66
CA GLY A 104 -2.76 7.94 1.56
C GLY A 104 -1.73 6.83 1.64
N ALA A 105 -0.60 6.92 0.95
CA ALA A 105 0.51 5.98 1.10
C ALA A 105 1.05 5.99 2.54
N ARG A 106 1.33 4.79 3.09
CA ARG A 106 1.86 4.61 4.47
C ARG A 106 3.07 3.71 4.53
N PHE A 107 3.32 2.97 3.47
CA PHE A 107 4.45 2.07 3.34
C PHE A 107 5.14 2.34 2.01
N MET A 108 6.47 2.38 2.00
CA MET A 108 7.27 2.48 0.79
C MET A 108 8.58 1.70 1.01
N GLN A 109 8.82 0.72 0.17
CA GLN A 109 10.06 0.00 0.10
C GLN A 109 11.06 0.81 -0.73
N LEU A 110 12.34 0.81 -0.34
CA LEU A 110 13.36 1.62 -1.00
C LEU A 110 13.83 1.03 -2.34
N SER A 111 13.65 -0.25 -2.53
CA SER A 111 13.87 -0.95 -3.81
C SER A 111 12.99 -2.18 -3.84
N TYR A 112 12.63 -2.66 -5.03
CA TYR A 112 11.97 -3.95 -5.19
C TYR A 112 13.01 -5.03 -5.53
N ASN A 113 13.07 -5.52 -6.74
CA ASN A 113 14.02 -6.55 -7.14
C ASN A 113 15.35 -5.96 -7.62
N ASN A 114 15.28 -4.93 -8.44
CA ASN A 114 16.41 -4.25 -9.05
C ASN A 114 16.76 -2.98 -8.28
N GLN A 115 17.94 -2.46 -8.53
CA GLN A 115 18.34 -1.16 -8.00
C GLN A 115 17.34 -0.08 -8.39
N SER A 116 16.95 0.73 -7.41
CA SER A 116 16.19 1.96 -7.58
C SER A 116 17.11 3.18 -7.49
N LEU A 117 16.55 4.38 -7.61
CA LEU A 117 17.26 5.61 -7.29
C LEU A 117 17.62 5.74 -5.80
N LEU A 118 16.96 4.96 -4.92
CA LEU A 118 17.14 5.06 -3.47
C LEU A 118 18.03 3.98 -2.88
N ALA A 119 18.03 2.76 -3.41
CA ALA A 119 18.75 1.64 -2.82
C ALA A 119 19.01 0.52 -3.82
N THR A 120 19.98 -0.34 -3.48
CA THR A 120 20.27 -1.59 -4.18
C THR A 120 19.12 -2.58 -4.00
N GLY A 121 18.77 -3.31 -5.06
CA GLY A 121 17.77 -4.37 -5.04
C GLY A 121 18.40 -5.76 -4.87
N CYS A 122 17.57 -6.74 -4.51
CA CYS A 122 18.05 -8.10 -4.20
C CYS A 122 18.55 -8.90 -5.42
N TYR A 123 18.32 -8.43 -6.64
CA TYR A 123 18.84 -9.05 -7.86
C TYR A 123 20.19 -8.50 -8.32
N GLU A 124 20.71 -7.48 -7.64
CA GLU A 124 22.00 -6.92 -7.97
C GLU A 124 23.13 -7.85 -7.50
N ALA A 125 24.24 -7.87 -8.26
CA ALA A 125 25.41 -8.70 -7.95
C ALA A 125 26.15 -8.23 -6.71
N GLU A 126 26.10 -6.93 -6.42
CA GLU A 126 26.77 -6.31 -5.28
C GLU A 126 25.77 -5.40 -4.54
N ASP A 127 25.80 -5.46 -3.21
CA ASP A 127 25.01 -4.56 -2.36
C ASP A 127 25.77 -3.25 -2.14
N ALA A 128 25.38 -2.22 -2.86
CA ALA A 128 25.90 -0.86 -2.68
C ALA A 128 25.15 -0.06 -1.58
N GLY A 129 24.13 -0.66 -0.97
CA GLY A 129 23.35 -0.05 0.10
C GLY A 129 22.41 1.05 -0.39
N ILE A 130 22.22 2.06 0.47
CA ILE A 130 21.34 3.21 0.20
C ILE A 130 22.12 4.26 -0.58
N THR A 131 21.51 4.82 -1.62
CA THR A 131 22.12 5.89 -2.44
C THR A 131 22.11 7.23 -1.70
N ARG A 132 22.77 8.24 -2.29
CA ARG A 132 22.71 9.61 -1.74
C ARG A 132 21.28 10.19 -1.72
N MET A 133 20.44 9.84 -2.68
CA MET A 133 19.03 10.24 -2.69
C MET A 133 18.21 9.49 -1.63
N GLY A 134 18.51 8.18 -1.44
CA GLY A 134 17.90 7.35 -0.40
C GLY A 134 18.25 7.79 1.01
#